data_6f7ae6790301fb786a3e6e1d47f1fab2
#
_entry.id   6f7ae6790301fb786a3e6e1d47f1fab2
#
_cell.length_a   1.000
_cell.length_b   1.000
_cell.length_c   1.000
_cell.angle_alpha   90.00
_cell.angle_beta   90.00
_cell.angle_gamma   90.00
#
_symmetry.space_group_name_H-M   'P 1'
#
loop_
_entity.id
_entity.type
_entity.pdbx_description
1 polymer ?
#
loop_
_entity_poly.entity_id
_entity_poly.type
_entity_poly.pdbx_seq_one_letter_code
_entity_poly.pdbx_strand_id
1 'polypeptide(L)'
;QIGMCYINIPGEETKSLPYLEKASANISAKYKANTLEEKKAPLYALYYLGNAYRINNQLTEALNAYNKFRNSPKFESTYNSQMVDNEIDACSRAKIIQDLPVDIKVTPLPSVINTAGTNNHAITNVEGSILIYVSELKFYNAIFVSYRTDTGWSTPQNINPQIGNDGECYPTCISSDGKELFVVKQQKGN
;
A
#
# COMPACT_ATOMS: atom_id res chain seq x y z
N GLN A 1 -2.53 9.35 -19.30
CA GLN A 1 -1.50 9.80 -18.33
C GLN A 1 -2.14 10.36 -17.05
N ILE A 2 -3.09 11.32 -17.11
CA ILE A 2 -3.70 11.95 -15.92
C ILE A 2 -4.28 10.89 -14.96
N GLY A 3 -5.08 9.95 -15.48
CA GLY A 3 -5.64 8.88 -14.66
C GLY A 3 -4.60 8.01 -13.96
N MET A 4 -3.45 7.76 -14.60
CA MET A 4 -2.32 7.06 -13.99
C MET A 4 -1.68 7.86 -12.85
N CYS A 5 -1.62 9.17 -12.96
CA CYS A 5 -1.13 10.01 -11.87
C CYS A 5 -2.04 9.88 -10.64
N TYR A 6 -3.35 9.98 -10.82
CA TYR A 6 -4.31 9.86 -9.71
C TYR A 6 -4.30 8.50 -9.01
N ILE A 7 -4.05 7.38 -9.71
CA ILE A 7 -3.89 6.06 -9.07
C ILE A 7 -2.79 6.07 -8.00
N ASN A 8 -1.75 6.91 -8.19
CA ASN A 8 -0.57 6.94 -7.32
C ASN A 8 -0.60 8.10 -6.32
N ILE A 9 -1.72 8.82 -6.19
CA ILE A 9 -1.87 9.88 -5.18
C ILE A 9 -2.79 9.36 -4.09
N PRO A 10 -2.28 9.09 -2.87
CA PRO A 10 -3.07 8.59 -1.76
C PRO A 10 -4.29 9.48 -1.45
N GLY A 11 -5.47 8.86 -1.40
CA GLY A 11 -6.75 9.55 -1.14
C GLY A 11 -7.39 10.20 -2.38
N GLU A 12 -6.75 10.14 -3.55
CA GLU A 12 -7.29 10.72 -4.79
C GLU A 12 -7.56 9.66 -5.87
N GLU A 13 -7.43 8.39 -5.55
CA GLU A 13 -7.49 7.26 -6.51
C GLU A 13 -8.81 7.23 -7.29
N THR A 14 -9.92 7.61 -6.65
CA THR A 14 -11.25 7.69 -7.30
C THR A 14 -11.27 8.67 -8.49
N LYS A 15 -10.48 9.73 -8.44
CA LYS A 15 -10.37 10.70 -9.52
C LYS A 15 -9.75 10.12 -10.79
N SER A 16 -9.11 8.95 -10.72
CA SER A 16 -8.53 8.26 -11.88
C SER A 16 -9.58 7.73 -12.85
N LEU A 17 -10.74 7.29 -12.33
CA LEU A 17 -11.77 6.58 -13.08
C LEU A 17 -12.24 7.31 -14.33
N PRO A 18 -12.75 8.57 -14.29
CA PRO A 18 -13.30 9.23 -15.47
C PRO A 18 -12.27 9.40 -16.60
N TYR A 19 -10.99 9.57 -16.26
CA TYR A 19 -9.91 9.68 -17.24
C TYR A 19 -9.58 8.34 -17.89
N LEU A 20 -9.56 7.25 -17.11
CA LEU A 20 -9.22 5.92 -17.62
C LEU A 20 -10.38 5.27 -18.36
N GLU A 21 -11.62 5.50 -17.95
CA GLU A 21 -12.82 5.10 -18.69
C GLU A 21 -12.84 5.77 -20.07
N LYS A 22 -12.64 7.10 -20.11
CA LYS A 22 -12.56 7.84 -21.36
C LYS A 22 -11.43 7.33 -22.26
N ALA A 23 -10.26 7.06 -21.70
CA ALA A 23 -9.13 6.53 -22.45
C ALA A 23 -9.44 5.13 -23.01
N SER A 24 -10.04 4.26 -22.20
CA SER A 24 -10.35 2.87 -22.55
C SER A 24 -11.51 2.73 -23.56
N ALA A 25 -12.33 3.77 -23.69
CA ALA A 25 -13.38 3.83 -24.70
C ALA A 25 -12.82 4.02 -26.12
N ASN A 26 -11.61 4.56 -26.27
CA ASN A 26 -10.98 4.83 -27.56
C ASN A 26 -9.52 4.33 -27.60
N ILE A 27 -9.37 3.01 -27.70
CA ILE A 27 -8.07 2.33 -27.70
C ILE A 27 -7.63 1.91 -29.10
N SER A 28 -6.32 1.73 -29.28
CA SER A 28 -5.74 1.26 -30.53
C SER A 28 -4.61 0.27 -30.28
N ALA A 29 -4.64 -0.89 -30.97
CA ALA A 29 -3.52 -1.83 -31.04
C ALA A 29 -2.34 -1.30 -31.87
N LYS A 30 -2.59 -0.24 -32.68
CA LYS A 30 -1.56 0.43 -33.51
C LYS A 30 -1.21 1.80 -32.93
N TYR A 31 -1.36 1.97 -31.61
CA TYR A 31 -1.03 3.22 -30.93
C TYR A 31 0.41 3.68 -31.24
N LYS A 32 0.56 4.95 -31.59
CA LYS A 32 1.85 5.58 -31.86
C LYS A 32 2.16 6.56 -30.73
N ALA A 33 3.06 6.19 -29.85
CA ALA A 33 3.53 7.08 -28.78
C ALA A 33 4.23 8.33 -29.36
N ASN A 34 4.10 9.43 -28.64
CA ASN A 34 4.81 10.68 -28.91
C ASN A 34 4.50 11.34 -30.27
N THR A 35 3.32 11.12 -30.84
CA THR A 35 2.83 11.82 -32.02
C THR A 35 1.65 12.73 -31.67
N LEU A 36 1.61 13.95 -32.18
CA LEU A 36 0.49 14.89 -31.98
C LEU A 36 -0.79 14.45 -32.68
N GLU A 37 -0.69 13.58 -33.65
CA GLU A 37 -1.81 13.05 -34.44
C GLU A 37 -2.54 11.91 -33.73
N GLU A 38 -1.91 11.26 -32.74
CA GLU A 38 -2.50 10.13 -32.02
C GLU A 38 -3.57 10.59 -31.03
N LYS A 39 -4.80 10.24 -31.32
CA LYS A 39 -5.99 10.59 -30.49
C LYS A 39 -6.53 9.41 -29.70
N LYS A 40 -5.96 8.22 -29.86
CA LYS A 40 -6.38 7.00 -29.19
C LYS A 40 -5.45 6.69 -28.02
N ALA A 41 -5.93 5.88 -27.10
CA ALA A 41 -5.10 5.34 -26.03
C ALA A 41 -4.50 3.98 -26.43
N PRO A 42 -3.35 3.58 -25.87
CA PRO A 42 -2.83 2.24 -26.04
C PRO A 42 -3.75 1.20 -25.38
N LEU A 43 -3.67 -0.06 -25.83
CA LEU A 43 -4.40 -1.17 -25.20
C LEU A 43 -4.14 -1.25 -23.68
N TYR A 44 -2.94 -0.87 -23.25
CA TYR A 44 -2.52 -0.87 -21.84
C TYR A 44 -3.39 0.05 -20.94
N ALA A 45 -4.17 0.95 -21.53
CA ALA A 45 -5.15 1.76 -20.80
C ALA A 45 -6.22 0.89 -20.10
N LEU A 46 -6.53 -0.30 -20.66
CA LEU A 46 -7.45 -1.25 -20.02
C LEU A 46 -6.86 -1.84 -18.73
N TYR A 47 -5.55 -2.11 -18.70
CA TYR A 47 -4.86 -2.57 -17.49
C TYR A 47 -4.94 -1.51 -16.37
N TYR A 48 -4.63 -0.25 -16.69
CA TYR A 48 -4.75 0.83 -15.73
C TYR A 48 -6.19 1.09 -15.29
N LEU A 49 -7.16 0.89 -16.18
CA LEU A 49 -8.57 0.95 -15.79
C LEU A 49 -8.93 -0.16 -14.81
N GLY A 50 -8.44 -1.38 -15.04
CA GLY A 50 -8.56 -2.49 -14.09
C GLY A 50 -7.97 -2.15 -12.72
N ASN A 51 -6.76 -1.57 -12.68
CA ASN A 51 -6.13 -1.11 -11.45
C ASN A 51 -6.97 -0.04 -10.73
N ALA A 52 -7.49 0.94 -11.47
CA ALA A 52 -8.34 1.98 -10.90
C ALA A 52 -9.62 1.42 -10.27
N TYR A 53 -10.30 0.52 -10.97
CA TYR A 53 -11.48 -0.16 -10.43
C TYR A 53 -11.15 -1.01 -9.20
N ARG A 54 -10.04 -1.78 -9.23
CA ARG A 54 -9.61 -2.61 -8.10
C ARG A 54 -9.31 -1.78 -6.85
N ILE A 55 -8.56 -0.70 -6.99
CA ILE A 55 -8.24 0.21 -5.88
C ILE A 55 -9.51 0.84 -5.29
N ASN A 56 -10.50 1.13 -6.13
CA ASN A 56 -11.80 1.66 -5.70
C ASN A 56 -12.80 0.56 -5.29
N ASN A 57 -12.34 -0.66 -5.08
CA ASN A 57 -13.14 -1.81 -4.65
C ASN A 57 -14.28 -2.21 -5.62
N GLN A 58 -14.17 -1.83 -6.87
CA GLN A 58 -15.09 -2.19 -7.96
C GLN A 58 -14.56 -3.44 -8.67
N LEU A 59 -14.58 -4.58 -7.95
CA LEU A 59 -13.86 -5.80 -8.34
C LEU A 59 -14.43 -6.45 -9.62
N THR A 60 -15.72 -6.32 -9.87
CA THR A 60 -16.36 -6.86 -11.07
C THR A 60 -15.94 -6.09 -12.31
N GLU A 61 -15.92 -4.75 -12.23
CA GLU A 61 -15.48 -3.85 -13.28
C GLU A 61 -13.97 -4.04 -13.55
N ALA A 62 -13.19 -4.24 -12.49
CA ALA A 62 -11.76 -4.55 -12.59
C ALA A 62 -11.52 -5.83 -13.38
N LEU A 63 -12.21 -6.93 -13.03
CA LEU A 63 -12.13 -8.20 -13.74
C LEU A 63 -12.51 -8.06 -15.22
N ASN A 64 -13.56 -7.31 -15.52
CA ASN A 64 -13.98 -7.05 -16.89
C ASN A 64 -12.90 -6.29 -17.69
N ALA A 65 -12.28 -5.29 -17.09
CA ALA A 65 -11.22 -4.51 -17.72
C ALA A 65 -9.96 -5.36 -17.98
N TYR A 66 -9.51 -6.14 -16.99
CA TYR A 66 -8.37 -7.05 -17.14
C TYR A 66 -8.62 -8.14 -18.19
N ASN A 67 -9.79 -8.78 -18.18
CA ASN A 67 -10.15 -9.78 -19.18
C ASN A 67 -10.22 -9.19 -20.59
N LYS A 68 -10.76 -7.97 -20.73
CA LYS A 68 -10.76 -7.26 -22.01
C LYS A 68 -9.34 -6.97 -22.50
N PHE A 69 -8.43 -6.62 -21.59
CA PHE A 69 -7.02 -6.42 -21.93
C PHE A 69 -6.36 -7.75 -22.31
N ARG A 70 -6.55 -8.79 -21.51
CA ARG A 70 -6.02 -10.16 -21.72
C ARG A 70 -6.42 -10.75 -23.08
N ASN A 71 -7.65 -10.49 -23.52
CA ASN A 71 -8.21 -10.96 -24.78
C ASN A 71 -7.98 -10.00 -25.96
N SER A 72 -7.16 -8.96 -25.78
CA SER A 72 -6.91 -8.01 -26.85
C SER A 72 -5.99 -8.57 -27.93
N PRO A 73 -6.10 -8.10 -29.20
CA PRO A 73 -5.26 -8.58 -30.28
C PRO A 73 -3.76 -8.46 -29.98
N LYS A 74 -3.01 -9.51 -30.25
CA LYS A 74 -1.55 -9.57 -30.05
C LYS A 74 -1.11 -9.45 -28.59
N PHE A 75 -2.00 -9.66 -27.63
CA PHE A 75 -1.66 -9.57 -26.22
C PHE A 75 -0.45 -10.43 -25.86
N GLU A 76 -0.48 -11.73 -26.17
CA GLU A 76 0.56 -12.71 -25.85
C GLU A 76 1.95 -12.36 -26.40
N SER A 77 1.99 -11.67 -27.53
CA SER A 77 3.25 -11.28 -28.16
C SER A 77 3.78 -9.92 -27.69
N THR A 78 2.97 -9.17 -26.94
CA THR A 78 3.28 -7.76 -26.61
C THR A 78 3.36 -7.50 -25.10
N TYR A 79 2.58 -8.25 -24.32
CA TYR A 79 2.40 -8.00 -22.89
C TYR A 79 2.69 -9.25 -22.05
N ASN A 80 3.03 -9.01 -20.77
CA ASN A 80 3.25 -10.09 -19.82
C ASN A 80 1.91 -10.64 -19.31
N SER A 81 1.57 -11.87 -19.70
CA SER A 81 0.34 -12.54 -19.26
C SER A 81 0.28 -12.76 -17.76
N GLN A 82 1.39 -13.18 -17.15
CA GLN A 82 1.46 -13.44 -15.71
C GLN A 82 1.08 -12.21 -14.87
N MET A 83 1.47 -11.02 -15.33
CA MET A 83 1.12 -9.77 -14.63
C MET A 83 -0.39 -9.56 -14.58
N VAL A 84 -1.09 -9.82 -15.68
CA VAL A 84 -2.55 -9.64 -15.76
C VAL A 84 -3.28 -10.75 -15.04
N ASP A 85 -2.81 -12.00 -15.19
CA ASP A 85 -3.38 -13.17 -14.55
C ASP A 85 -3.30 -13.04 -13.02
N ASN A 86 -2.21 -12.53 -12.48
CA ASN A 86 -2.08 -12.23 -11.04
C ASN A 86 -3.12 -11.21 -10.54
N GLU A 87 -3.41 -10.18 -11.32
CA GLU A 87 -4.43 -9.19 -10.96
C GLU A 87 -5.86 -9.76 -11.02
N ILE A 88 -6.14 -10.61 -12.02
CA ILE A 88 -7.42 -11.34 -12.14
C ILE A 88 -7.61 -12.24 -10.92
N ASP A 89 -6.59 -13.02 -10.56
CA ASP A 89 -6.61 -13.89 -9.38
C ASP A 89 -6.79 -13.11 -8.08
N ALA A 90 -6.09 -11.95 -7.95
CA ALA A 90 -6.23 -11.09 -6.79
C ALA A 90 -7.66 -10.54 -6.64
N CYS A 91 -8.27 -10.07 -7.72
CA CYS A 91 -9.66 -9.63 -7.72
C CYS A 91 -10.64 -10.77 -7.38
N SER A 92 -10.40 -11.96 -7.92
CA SER A 92 -11.24 -13.12 -7.66
C SER A 92 -11.19 -13.54 -6.19
N ARG A 93 -10.00 -13.58 -5.59
CA ARG A 93 -9.83 -13.84 -4.15
C ARG A 93 -10.47 -12.75 -3.30
N ALA A 94 -10.30 -11.47 -3.68
CA ALA A 94 -10.89 -10.35 -2.96
C ALA A 94 -12.43 -10.42 -2.93
N LYS A 95 -13.08 -10.84 -4.03
CA LYS A 95 -14.52 -11.06 -4.05
C LYS A 95 -14.98 -12.14 -3.06
N ILE A 96 -14.25 -13.25 -2.97
CA ILE A 96 -14.55 -14.31 -2.01
C ILE A 96 -14.41 -13.80 -0.57
N ILE A 97 -13.37 -13.01 -0.29
CA ILE A 97 -13.13 -12.44 1.06
C ILE A 97 -14.20 -11.42 1.43
N GLN A 98 -14.71 -10.63 0.48
CA GLN A 98 -15.80 -9.69 0.73
C GLN A 98 -17.10 -10.38 1.21
N ASP A 99 -17.36 -11.59 0.70
CA ASP A 99 -18.53 -12.39 1.08
C ASP A 99 -18.34 -13.12 2.43
N LEU A 100 -17.12 -13.09 2.98
CA LEU A 100 -16.75 -13.69 4.26
C LEU A 100 -16.23 -12.60 5.23
N PRO A 101 -17.08 -11.70 5.69
CA PRO A 101 -16.64 -10.62 6.57
C PRO A 101 -16.08 -11.19 7.88
N VAL A 102 -14.89 -10.70 8.26
CA VAL A 102 -14.31 -11.00 9.58
C VAL A 102 -14.79 -9.92 10.54
N ASP A 103 -15.31 -10.35 11.68
CA ASP A 103 -15.69 -9.42 12.74
C ASP A 103 -14.42 -8.83 13.38
N ILE A 104 -14.05 -7.64 12.93
CA ILE A 104 -12.86 -6.92 13.39
C ILE A 104 -13.30 -5.67 14.15
N LYS A 105 -12.94 -5.61 15.42
CA LYS A 105 -13.06 -4.40 16.21
C LYS A 105 -11.78 -3.59 16.17
N VAL A 106 -11.79 -2.44 15.51
CA VAL A 106 -10.68 -1.49 15.50
C VAL A 106 -10.85 -0.51 16.67
N THR A 107 -9.85 -0.47 17.55
CA THR A 107 -9.83 0.46 18.69
C THR A 107 -8.57 1.32 18.59
N PRO A 108 -8.68 2.66 18.55
CA PRO A 108 -7.51 3.53 18.58
C PRO A 108 -6.70 3.32 19.88
N LEU A 109 -5.37 3.36 19.74
CA LEU A 109 -4.51 3.42 20.91
C LEU A 109 -4.73 4.75 21.66
N PRO A 110 -4.54 4.77 23.00
CA PRO A 110 -4.77 5.97 23.79
C PRO A 110 -3.79 7.11 23.42
N SER A 111 -4.13 8.32 23.83
CA SER A 111 -3.35 9.53 23.53
C SER A 111 -1.93 9.52 24.09
N VAL A 112 -1.63 8.69 25.08
CA VAL A 112 -0.26 8.48 25.58
C VAL A 112 0.65 7.89 24.48
N ILE A 113 0.08 7.11 23.56
CA ILE A 113 0.77 6.54 22.37
C ILE A 113 0.52 7.43 21.14
N ASN A 114 -0.77 7.66 20.83
CA ASN A 114 -1.19 8.48 19.69
C ASN A 114 -1.09 9.97 20.03
N THR A 115 0.13 10.49 19.93
CA THR A 115 0.38 11.94 20.06
C THR A 115 0.00 12.67 18.76
N ALA A 116 0.16 13.99 18.73
CA ALA A 116 -0.10 14.81 17.54
C ALA A 116 0.93 14.59 16.40
N GLY A 117 2.03 13.88 16.67
CA GLY A 117 3.06 13.53 15.67
C GLY A 117 2.70 12.29 14.85
N THR A 118 3.39 12.10 13.75
CA THR A 118 3.27 10.89 12.92
C THR A 118 3.92 9.70 13.63
N ASN A 119 3.15 8.63 13.83
CA ASN A 119 3.65 7.37 14.35
C ASN A 119 3.53 6.29 13.27
N ASN A 120 4.62 5.51 13.09
CA ASN A 120 4.68 4.46 12.08
C ASN A 120 5.51 3.25 12.56
N HIS A 121 5.65 2.21 11.73
CA HIS A 121 6.44 1.01 12.02
C HIS A 121 6.13 0.36 13.39
N ALA A 122 4.85 0.30 13.74
CA ALA A 122 4.42 -0.30 15.00
C ALA A 122 4.54 -1.83 14.96
N ILE A 123 5.21 -2.39 15.96
CA ILE A 123 5.34 -3.84 16.17
C ILE A 123 5.03 -4.20 17.62
N THR A 124 4.59 -5.44 17.85
CA THR A 124 4.36 -5.98 19.19
C THR A 124 4.99 -7.37 19.32
N ASN A 125 5.27 -7.79 20.56
CA ASN A 125 5.53 -9.18 20.84
C ASN A 125 4.25 -10.03 20.71
N VAL A 126 4.38 -11.35 20.76
CA VAL A 126 3.25 -12.29 20.57
C VAL A 126 2.12 -12.06 21.59
N GLU A 127 2.46 -11.69 22.82
CA GLU A 127 1.48 -11.44 23.88
C GLU A 127 0.79 -10.06 23.77
N GLY A 128 1.29 -9.17 22.89
CA GLY A 128 0.80 -7.79 22.79
C GLY A 128 1.08 -6.96 24.06
N SER A 129 2.08 -7.36 24.85
CA SER A 129 2.46 -6.70 26.11
C SER A 129 3.51 -5.60 25.91
N ILE A 130 4.23 -5.62 24.79
CA ILE A 130 5.24 -4.63 24.40
C ILE A 130 4.85 -4.04 23.05
N LEU A 131 4.79 -2.72 22.99
CA LEU A 131 4.60 -1.96 21.76
C LEU A 131 5.85 -1.16 21.44
N ILE A 132 6.41 -1.36 20.27
CA ILE A 132 7.54 -0.58 19.75
C ILE A 132 7.07 0.11 18.48
N TYR A 133 7.41 1.38 18.32
CA TYR A 133 7.01 2.17 17.14
C TYR A 133 8.00 3.31 16.89
N VAL A 134 7.97 3.87 15.70
CA VAL A 134 8.71 5.07 15.34
C VAL A 134 7.78 6.27 15.46
N SER A 135 8.27 7.34 16.09
CA SER A 135 7.61 8.64 16.07
C SER A 135 8.52 9.68 15.42
N GLU A 136 7.94 10.44 14.48
CA GLU A 136 8.63 11.55 13.83
C GLU A 136 8.68 12.73 14.80
N LEU A 137 9.89 13.05 15.26
CA LEU A 137 10.16 14.23 16.06
C LEU A 137 10.61 15.37 15.14
N LYS A 138 10.65 16.58 15.68
CA LYS A 138 10.98 17.79 14.91
C LYS A 138 12.28 17.70 14.08
N PHE A 139 13.27 16.95 14.54
CA PHE A 139 14.60 16.89 13.92
C PHE A 139 15.07 15.48 13.54
N TYR A 140 14.43 14.43 14.05
CA TYR A 140 14.82 13.04 13.81
C TYR A 140 13.68 12.07 14.14
N ASN A 141 13.82 10.85 13.66
CA ASN A 141 12.92 9.76 14.00
C ASN A 141 13.40 9.06 15.27
N ALA A 142 12.50 8.83 16.20
CA ALA A 142 12.82 8.11 17.44
C ALA A 142 12.02 6.81 17.54
N ILE A 143 12.69 5.76 17.99
CA ILE A 143 12.04 4.48 18.34
C ILE A 143 11.60 4.58 19.80
N PHE A 144 10.31 4.37 20.01
CA PHE A 144 9.70 4.34 21.33
C PHE A 144 9.27 2.95 21.72
N VAL A 145 9.38 2.62 22.99
CA VAL A 145 8.83 1.40 23.60
C VAL A 145 7.81 1.78 24.66
N SER A 146 6.69 1.08 24.69
CA SER A 146 5.66 1.18 25.72
C SER A 146 5.23 -0.23 26.15
N TYR A 147 4.92 -0.39 27.42
CA TYR A 147 4.55 -1.67 28.02
C TYR A 147 3.07 -1.65 28.40
N ARG A 148 2.41 -2.79 28.20
CA ARG A 148 1.05 -2.99 28.66
C ARG A 148 1.00 -3.00 30.19
N THR A 149 0.05 -2.27 30.76
CA THR A 149 -0.22 -2.23 32.20
C THR A 149 -1.67 -2.61 32.46
N ASP A 150 -2.04 -2.81 33.71
CA ASP A 150 -3.43 -3.11 34.09
C ASP A 150 -4.41 -1.99 33.70
N THR A 151 -3.92 -0.76 33.59
CA THR A 151 -4.73 0.43 33.26
C THR A 151 -4.56 0.92 31.82
N GLY A 152 -3.74 0.21 30.99
CA GLY A 152 -3.53 0.60 29.60
C GLY A 152 -2.07 0.46 29.16
N TRP A 153 -1.49 1.53 28.65
CA TRP A 153 -0.08 1.57 28.18
C TRP A 153 0.75 2.51 29.05
N SER A 154 1.99 2.12 29.34
CA SER A 154 2.95 2.98 30.03
C SER A 154 3.30 4.20 29.19
N THR A 155 3.84 5.24 29.82
CA THR A 155 4.46 6.37 29.11
C THR A 155 5.57 5.83 28.19
N PRO A 156 5.53 6.14 26.89
CA PRO A 156 6.55 5.66 25.95
C PRO A 156 7.93 6.18 26.27
N GLN A 157 8.93 5.34 26.13
CA GLN A 157 10.34 5.65 26.36
C GLN A 157 11.08 5.67 25.03
N ASN A 158 11.82 6.75 24.75
CA ASN A 158 12.71 6.81 23.60
C ASN A 158 13.94 5.93 23.86
N ILE A 159 14.13 4.91 23.00
CA ILE A 159 15.24 3.96 23.13
C ILE A 159 16.39 4.21 22.15
N ASN A 160 16.36 5.29 21.37
CA ASN A 160 17.47 5.63 20.46
C ASN A 160 18.84 5.66 21.15
N PRO A 161 18.97 6.27 22.36
CA PRO A 161 20.25 6.29 23.05
C PRO A 161 20.77 4.90 23.44
N GLN A 162 19.88 3.99 23.83
CA GLN A 162 20.23 2.63 24.27
C GLN A 162 20.71 1.75 23.11
N ILE A 163 20.16 1.95 21.91
CA ILE A 163 20.50 1.16 20.72
C ILE A 163 21.47 1.89 19.77
N GLY A 164 21.97 3.05 20.14
CA GLY A 164 22.87 3.84 19.29
C GLY A 164 22.23 4.30 17.97
N ASN A 165 20.92 4.58 17.98
CA ASN A 165 20.20 5.02 16.80
C ASN A 165 20.30 6.55 16.63
N ASP A 166 20.72 6.97 15.44
CA ASP A 166 20.83 8.37 15.00
C ASP A 166 19.56 8.89 14.27
N GLY A 167 18.48 8.08 14.27
CA GLY A 167 17.22 8.38 13.56
C GLY A 167 17.05 7.65 12.23
N GLU A 168 18.03 6.87 11.82
CA GLU A 168 18.02 6.12 10.54
C GLU A 168 17.67 4.63 10.72
N CYS A 169 17.34 4.20 11.95
CA CYS A 169 16.93 2.83 12.23
C CYS A 169 15.41 2.71 12.34
N TYR A 170 14.88 1.55 11.87
CA TYR A 170 13.47 1.21 11.95
C TYR A 170 13.30 -0.18 12.58
N PRO A 171 12.38 -0.36 13.52
CA PRO A 171 12.10 -1.67 14.11
C PRO A 171 11.41 -2.54 13.06
N THR A 172 11.82 -3.81 12.96
CA THR A 172 11.24 -4.79 12.03
C THR A 172 10.50 -5.90 12.74
N CYS A 173 11.05 -6.41 13.82
CA CYS A 173 10.38 -7.39 14.67
C CYS A 173 10.98 -7.39 16.06
N ILE A 174 10.26 -8.00 16.99
CA ILE A 174 10.71 -8.29 18.36
C ILE A 174 10.59 -9.80 18.60
N SER A 175 11.51 -10.38 19.36
CA SER A 175 11.44 -11.80 19.74
C SER A 175 10.15 -12.09 20.51
N SER A 176 9.70 -13.34 20.48
CA SER A 176 8.46 -13.75 21.16
C SER A 176 8.49 -13.46 22.67
N ASP A 177 9.65 -13.58 23.31
CA ASP A 177 9.84 -13.29 24.73
C ASP A 177 10.11 -11.80 25.04
N GLY A 178 10.14 -10.93 24.00
CA GLY A 178 10.30 -9.49 24.13
C GLY A 178 11.71 -9.02 24.47
N LYS A 179 12.73 -9.87 24.42
CA LYS A 179 14.11 -9.52 24.87
C LYS A 179 15.02 -9.04 23.76
N GLU A 180 14.72 -9.37 22.49
CA GLU A 180 15.54 -9.02 21.35
C GLU A 180 14.75 -8.19 20.37
N LEU A 181 15.26 -7.01 20.04
CA LEU A 181 14.70 -6.11 19.02
C LEU A 181 15.56 -6.17 17.77
N PHE A 182 14.95 -6.47 16.64
CA PHE A 182 15.59 -6.43 15.33
C PHE A 182 15.28 -5.10 14.65
N VAL A 183 16.34 -4.42 14.22
CA VAL A 183 16.22 -3.13 13.53
C VAL A 183 16.94 -3.16 12.20
N VAL A 184 16.42 -2.43 11.22
CA VAL A 184 17.11 -2.15 9.96
C VAL A 184 17.65 -0.74 10.01
N LYS A 185 18.92 -0.58 9.67
CA LYS A 185 19.55 0.72 9.49
C LYS A 185 19.65 1.04 8.01
N GLN A 186 19.13 2.20 7.61
CA GLN A 186 19.30 2.70 6.25
C GLN A 186 20.75 3.15 6.08
N GLN A 187 21.51 2.46 5.20
CA GLN A 187 22.84 2.95 4.82
C GLN A 187 22.68 4.16 3.89
N LYS A 188 23.25 5.29 4.28
CA LYS A 188 23.45 6.38 3.32
C LYS A 188 24.42 5.89 2.27
N GLY A 189 23.96 5.76 1.03
CA GLY A 189 24.86 5.46 -0.09
C GLY A 189 25.99 6.48 -0.15
N ASN A 190 27.22 6.00 -0.32
CA ASN A 190 28.36 6.84 -0.63
C ASN A 190 28.23 7.42 -2.03
#